data_52ffec880abd8456320145b64c8f8e21
#
_entry.id   52ffec880abd8456320145b64c8f8e21
#
_cell.length_a   1.000
_cell.length_b   1.000
_cell.length_c   1.000
_cell.angle_alpha   90.00
_cell.angle_beta   90.00
_cell.angle_gamma   90.00
#
_symmetry.space_group_name_H-M   'P 1'
#
loop_
_entity.id
_entity.type
_entity.pdbx_description
1 polymer ?
#
loop_
_entity_poly.entity_id
_entity_poly.type
_entity_poly.pdbx_seq_one_letter_code
_entity_poly.pdbx_strand_id
1 'polypeptide(L)'
;MRNWLNGIVLLLFTLILVPAAGAATDSATCLGCHGSMEGAVNVNQEKYSKSVHGSFDCVMCHMTPKGAQHQGLSGGKPDNTVKALADAISSKSKVDPIAQAACVQCHSDAYDTYKASVHGKNVINKKSSDGPVCVSCHGTPHYIQPKSSKESAVNHFNVVQSCGKCHEEKFMHEKYKFSEHVMERYKESFHGRKLKVGHPGAPSCASCHGAHDVKSAKDPASPVAGANKKKTCDKCHKGATDKFVAAITHKPLHPIAHFTELALIVLTLSVFVFICVHVLLDIIADIRERLFRKKGGGHE
;
A
#
# COMPACT_ATOMS: atom_id res chain seq x y z
N MET A 1 -36.99 -42.14 -80.51
CA MET A 1 -36.03 -41.05 -80.26
C MET A 1 -35.97 -40.91 -78.80
N ARG A 2 -34.85 -41.13 -78.26
CA ARG A 2 -34.62 -41.57 -76.85
C ARG A 2 -34.29 -40.36 -75.95
N ASN A 3 -35.16 -40.12 -74.96
CA ASN A 3 -34.92 -39.11 -73.90
C ASN A 3 -33.96 -39.72 -72.89
N TRP A 4 -32.86 -39.04 -72.69
CA TRP A 4 -31.95 -39.31 -71.59
C TRP A 4 -32.29 -38.39 -70.45
N LEU A 5 -32.80 -38.98 -69.40
CA LEU A 5 -33.00 -38.30 -68.13
C LEU A 5 -31.64 -38.31 -67.34
N ASN A 6 -31.04 -37.17 -67.26
CA ASN A 6 -29.87 -36.96 -66.37
C ASN A 6 -30.37 -36.74 -64.94
N GLY A 7 -30.22 -37.81 -64.16
CA GLY A 7 -30.41 -37.67 -62.71
C GLY A 7 -29.26 -36.88 -62.06
N ILE A 8 -29.51 -35.68 -61.68
CA ILE A 8 -28.61 -34.88 -60.83
C ILE A 8 -28.81 -35.37 -59.38
N VAL A 9 -27.88 -36.18 -58.91
CA VAL A 9 -27.77 -36.50 -57.47
C VAL A 9 -27.24 -35.26 -56.75
N LEU A 10 -28.17 -34.51 -56.12
CA LEU A 10 -27.79 -33.41 -55.23
C LEU A 10 -27.28 -34.00 -53.92
N LEU A 11 -25.96 -34.15 -53.79
CA LEU A 11 -25.29 -34.40 -52.52
C LEU A 11 -25.41 -33.14 -51.65
N LEU A 12 -26.44 -33.11 -50.81
CA LEU A 12 -26.52 -32.14 -49.70
C LEU A 12 -25.42 -32.46 -48.70
N PHE A 13 -24.27 -31.83 -48.89
CA PHE A 13 -23.28 -31.69 -47.82
C PHE A 13 -23.90 -30.76 -46.75
N THR A 14 -24.60 -31.35 -45.79
CA THR A 14 -24.89 -30.63 -44.53
C THR A 14 -23.56 -30.38 -43.83
N LEU A 15 -23.02 -29.18 -44.05
CA LEU A 15 -21.93 -28.64 -43.26
C LEU A 15 -22.47 -28.52 -41.86
N ILE A 16 -22.23 -29.52 -41.01
CA ILE A 16 -22.40 -29.41 -39.57
C ILE A 16 -21.34 -28.41 -39.15
N LEU A 17 -21.72 -27.14 -39.07
CA LEU A 17 -21.02 -26.12 -38.30
C LEU A 17 -21.05 -26.60 -36.86
N VAL A 18 -20.09 -27.42 -36.48
CA VAL A 18 -19.73 -27.59 -35.06
C VAL A 18 -19.31 -26.22 -34.64
N PRO A 19 -20.08 -25.54 -33.75
CA PRO A 19 -19.56 -24.32 -33.16
C PRO A 19 -18.25 -24.75 -32.51
N ALA A 20 -17.13 -24.19 -33.00
CA ALA A 20 -15.91 -24.26 -32.24
C ALA A 20 -16.31 -23.70 -30.88
N ALA A 21 -16.34 -24.56 -29.86
CA ALA A 21 -16.48 -24.16 -28.50
C ALA A 21 -15.29 -23.26 -28.24
N GLY A 22 -15.42 -21.97 -28.59
CA GLY A 22 -14.49 -20.95 -28.20
C GLY A 22 -14.45 -21.04 -26.69
N ALA A 23 -13.28 -21.41 -26.18
CA ALA A 23 -13.07 -21.44 -24.73
C ALA A 23 -13.63 -20.13 -24.17
N ALA A 24 -14.62 -20.24 -23.30
CA ALA A 24 -15.20 -19.07 -22.65
C ALA A 24 -14.08 -18.42 -21.86
N THR A 25 -13.64 -17.26 -22.33
CA THR A 25 -12.51 -16.51 -21.77
C THR A 25 -12.99 -15.28 -21.01
N ASP A 26 -14.31 -15.07 -20.96
CA ASP A 26 -14.91 -13.92 -20.30
C ASP A 26 -14.92 -14.07 -18.77
N SER A 27 -14.80 -12.95 -18.10
CA SER A 27 -14.82 -12.88 -16.63
C SER A 27 -16.13 -13.39 -16.03
N ALA A 28 -17.27 -13.33 -16.76
CA ALA A 28 -18.57 -13.78 -16.30
C ALA A 28 -18.58 -15.30 -16.07
N THR A 29 -17.99 -16.05 -16.96
CA THR A 29 -17.84 -17.51 -16.82
C THR A 29 -17.04 -17.89 -15.58
N CYS A 30 -15.92 -17.22 -15.32
CA CYS A 30 -15.10 -17.46 -14.13
C CYS A 30 -15.86 -17.09 -12.85
N LEU A 31 -16.52 -15.93 -12.83
CA LEU A 31 -17.25 -15.42 -11.68
C LEU A 31 -18.51 -16.24 -11.38
N GLY A 32 -19.07 -16.97 -12.34
CA GLY A 32 -20.16 -17.90 -12.11
C GLY A 32 -19.84 -18.92 -11.00
N CYS A 33 -18.59 -19.35 -10.89
CA CYS A 33 -18.11 -20.20 -9.79
C CYS A 33 -17.36 -19.38 -8.73
N HIS A 34 -16.33 -18.63 -9.14
CA HIS A 34 -15.45 -17.91 -8.20
C HIS A 34 -16.15 -16.75 -7.47
N GLY A 35 -17.29 -16.26 -7.94
CA GLY A 35 -18.09 -15.26 -7.25
C GLY A 35 -18.91 -15.77 -6.07
N SER A 36 -19.16 -17.09 -6.01
CA SER A 36 -19.97 -17.74 -4.97
C SER A 36 -19.21 -18.73 -4.08
N MET A 37 -17.95 -19.03 -4.40
CA MET A 37 -17.11 -19.94 -3.61
C MET A 37 -16.69 -19.28 -2.29
N GLU A 38 -16.35 -20.10 -1.30
CA GLU A 38 -15.82 -19.63 -0.02
C GLU A 38 -14.28 -19.63 -0.01
N GLY A 39 -13.70 -18.81 0.87
CA GLY A 39 -12.26 -18.78 1.13
C GLY A 39 -11.43 -18.04 0.09
N ALA A 40 -10.18 -18.44 -0.05
CA ALA A 40 -9.17 -17.73 -0.84
C ALA A 40 -9.41 -17.73 -2.35
N VAL A 41 -10.28 -18.59 -2.84
CA VAL A 41 -10.65 -18.69 -4.27
C VAL A 41 -11.85 -17.82 -4.63
N ASN A 42 -12.50 -17.20 -3.63
CA ASN A 42 -13.60 -16.28 -3.86
C ASN A 42 -13.11 -14.95 -4.44
N VAL A 43 -13.82 -14.48 -5.45
CA VAL A 43 -13.64 -13.13 -6.00
C VAL A 43 -14.93 -12.35 -5.83
N ASN A 44 -14.91 -11.36 -4.95
CA ASN A 44 -16.04 -10.45 -4.79
C ASN A 44 -16.18 -9.57 -6.04
N GLN A 45 -17.22 -9.84 -6.83
CA GLN A 45 -17.45 -9.20 -8.12
C GLN A 45 -17.62 -7.69 -8.02
N GLU A 46 -18.30 -7.19 -6.98
CA GLU A 46 -18.48 -5.75 -6.78
C GLU A 46 -17.17 -5.04 -6.50
N LYS A 47 -16.33 -5.62 -5.64
CA LYS A 47 -14.99 -5.06 -5.35
C LYS A 47 -14.07 -5.15 -6.57
N TYR A 48 -14.14 -6.27 -7.32
CA TYR A 48 -13.33 -6.45 -8.52
C TYR A 48 -13.69 -5.41 -9.59
N SER A 49 -14.97 -5.21 -9.90
CA SER A 49 -15.41 -4.24 -10.90
C SER A 49 -15.03 -2.79 -10.57
N LYS A 50 -14.83 -2.47 -9.28
CA LYS A 50 -14.37 -1.15 -8.82
C LYS A 50 -12.85 -1.02 -8.75
N SER A 51 -12.10 -2.11 -8.98
CA SER A 51 -10.64 -2.10 -8.97
C SER A 51 -10.07 -1.51 -10.28
N VAL A 52 -8.77 -1.17 -10.27
CA VAL A 52 -8.07 -0.72 -11.49
C VAL A 52 -8.02 -1.80 -12.58
N HIS A 53 -8.21 -3.06 -12.21
CA HIS A 53 -8.22 -4.20 -13.12
C HIS A 53 -9.63 -4.71 -13.44
N GLY A 54 -10.67 -4.08 -12.92
CA GLY A 54 -12.05 -4.56 -12.99
C GLY A 54 -12.65 -4.70 -14.41
N SER A 55 -12.01 -4.07 -15.40
CA SER A 55 -12.38 -4.19 -16.82
C SER A 55 -11.60 -5.27 -17.58
N PHE A 56 -10.65 -5.94 -16.93
CA PHE A 56 -9.82 -6.95 -17.57
C PHE A 56 -10.42 -8.36 -17.40
N ASP A 57 -10.24 -9.19 -18.42
CA ASP A 57 -10.62 -10.58 -18.31
C ASP A 57 -9.68 -11.36 -17.40
N CYS A 58 -10.22 -12.30 -16.63
CA CYS A 58 -9.47 -13.11 -15.68
C CYS A 58 -8.26 -13.80 -16.32
N VAL A 59 -8.42 -14.27 -17.57
CA VAL A 59 -7.37 -14.96 -18.32
C VAL A 59 -6.20 -14.08 -18.74
N MET A 60 -6.33 -12.77 -18.66
CA MET A 60 -5.18 -11.86 -18.87
C MET A 60 -4.10 -12.04 -17.81
N CYS A 61 -4.48 -12.44 -16.61
CA CYS A 61 -3.58 -12.70 -15.49
C CYS A 61 -3.48 -14.21 -15.19
N HIS A 62 -4.61 -14.94 -15.23
CA HIS A 62 -4.73 -16.37 -14.98
C HIS A 62 -4.70 -17.14 -16.31
N MET A 63 -3.54 -17.16 -16.97
CA MET A 63 -3.42 -17.68 -18.34
C MET A 63 -3.60 -19.18 -18.48
N THR A 64 -3.41 -19.96 -17.40
CA THR A 64 -3.58 -21.41 -17.39
C THR A 64 -4.23 -21.88 -16.10
N PRO A 65 -5.55 -21.70 -15.95
CA PRO A 65 -6.27 -22.28 -14.83
C PRO A 65 -6.09 -23.81 -14.84
N LYS A 66 -5.77 -24.38 -13.67
CA LYS A 66 -5.52 -25.83 -13.51
C LYS A 66 -6.70 -26.53 -12.86
N GLY A 67 -6.82 -27.82 -13.14
CA GLY A 67 -7.84 -28.69 -12.55
C GLY A 67 -8.90 -29.12 -13.53
N ALA A 68 -9.66 -30.19 -13.18
CA ALA A 68 -10.68 -30.78 -14.04
C ALA A 68 -11.80 -29.78 -14.41
N GLN A 69 -12.10 -28.85 -13.49
CA GLN A 69 -13.11 -27.79 -13.68
C GLN A 69 -12.72 -26.77 -14.76
N HIS A 70 -11.43 -26.68 -15.07
CA HIS A 70 -10.88 -25.74 -16.03
C HIS A 70 -10.51 -26.42 -17.37
N GLN A 71 -10.89 -27.67 -17.58
CA GLN A 71 -10.68 -28.37 -18.87
C GLN A 71 -11.42 -27.62 -19.97
N GLY A 72 -10.71 -27.38 -21.08
CA GLY A 72 -11.25 -26.64 -22.22
C GLY A 72 -11.08 -25.10 -22.12
N LEU A 73 -10.60 -24.55 -21.01
CA LEU A 73 -10.17 -23.16 -20.96
C LEU A 73 -8.76 -23.04 -21.55
N SER A 74 -8.62 -22.16 -22.54
CA SER A 74 -7.33 -21.94 -23.18
C SER A 74 -6.42 -21.11 -22.28
N GLY A 75 -5.20 -21.58 -22.08
CA GLY A 75 -4.19 -20.81 -21.37
C GLY A 75 -2.79 -21.19 -21.82
N GLY A 76 -1.91 -20.20 -21.97
CA GLY A 76 -0.58 -20.40 -22.54
C GLY A 76 0.55 -20.60 -21.53
N LYS A 77 0.41 -20.20 -20.27
CA LYS A 77 1.50 -20.27 -19.27
C LYS A 77 0.97 -20.59 -17.87
N PRO A 78 1.81 -21.15 -16.98
CA PRO A 78 1.42 -21.43 -15.60
C PRO A 78 0.89 -20.20 -14.88
N ASP A 79 -0.16 -20.40 -14.09
CA ASP A 79 -0.74 -19.38 -13.24
C ASP A 79 0.29 -18.89 -12.21
N ASN A 80 0.66 -17.60 -12.29
CA ASN A 80 1.59 -16.94 -11.38
C ASN A 80 0.84 -16.34 -10.19
N THR A 81 0.16 -17.18 -9.42
CA THR A 81 -0.50 -16.78 -8.19
C THR A 81 0.51 -16.22 -7.18
N VAL A 82 0.01 -15.46 -6.19
CA VAL A 82 0.84 -14.95 -5.06
C VAL A 82 1.57 -16.10 -4.37
N LYS A 83 0.93 -17.27 -4.22
CA LYS A 83 1.56 -18.47 -3.67
C LYS A 83 2.68 -18.99 -4.56
N ALA A 84 2.45 -19.11 -5.87
CA ALA A 84 3.48 -19.53 -6.82
C ALA A 84 4.66 -18.54 -6.82
N LEU A 85 4.40 -17.25 -6.68
CA LEU A 85 5.43 -16.23 -6.56
C LEU A 85 6.23 -16.38 -5.25
N ALA A 86 5.57 -16.63 -4.12
CA ALA A 86 6.23 -16.88 -2.83
C ALA A 86 7.08 -18.15 -2.87
N ASP A 87 6.55 -19.24 -3.46
CA ASP A 87 7.27 -20.50 -3.63
C ASP A 87 8.48 -20.32 -4.55
N ALA A 88 8.35 -19.53 -5.62
CA ALA A 88 9.45 -19.23 -6.53
C ALA A 88 10.55 -18.36 -5.90
N ILE A 89 10.18 -17.42 -5.03
CA ILE A 89 11.14 -16.61 -4.26
C ILE A 89 11.93 -17.47 -3.27
N SER A 90 11.25 -18.37 -2.57
CA SER A 90 11.88 -19.28 -1.59
C SER A 90 12.66 -20.42 -2.26
N SER A 91 12.40 -20.74 -3.53
CA SER A 91 13.15 -21.74 -4.28
C SER A 91 14.56 -21.22 -4.59
N LYS A 92 15.55 -22.14 -4.63
CA LYS A 92 16.92 -21.81 -5.05
C LYS A 92 17.05 -21.61 -6.58
N SER A 93 15.94 -21.36 -7.28
CA SER A 93 15.92 -21.12 -8.73
C SER A 93 16.76 -19.88 -9.08
N LYS A 94 17.52 -19.97 -10.16
CA LYS A 94 18.27 -18.83 -10.74
C LYS A 94 17.33 -17.84 -11.45
N VAL A 95 16.11 -18.25 -11.73
CA VAL A 95 15.13 -17.42 -12.44
C VAL A 95 14.56 -16.37 -11.49
N ASP A 96 14.40 -15.16 -12.01
CA ASP A 96 13.74 -14.08 -11.28
C ASP A 96 12.23 -14.36 -11.18
N PRO A 97 11.70 -14.64 -10.00
CA PRO A 97 10.31 -15.03 -9.86
C PRO A 97 9.34 -13.87 -10.17
N ILE A 98 9.78 -12.62 -9.97
CA ILE A 98 8.93 -11.45 -10.19
C ILE A 98 8.84 -11.15 -11.68
N ALA A 99 9.91 -11.37 -12.45
CA ALA A 99 9.89 -11.18 -13.90
C ALA A 99 8.83 -12.05 -14.61
N GLN A 100 8.42 -13.15 -13.97
CA GLN A 100 7.39 -14.07 -14.51
C GLN A 100 5.98 -13.77 -13.99
N ALA A 101 5.85 -12.80 -13.06
CA ALA A 101 4.54 -12.41 -12.53
C ALA A 101 3.71 -11.73 -13.63
N ALA A 102 2.41 -12.00 -13.66
CA ALA A 102 1.49 -11.42 -14.64
C ALA A 102 1.53 -9.87 -14.64
N CYS A 103 1.82 -9.26 -13.49
CA CYS A 103 1.96 -7.80 -13.35
C CYS A 103 2.96 -7.19 -14.34
N VAL A 104 4.09 -7.87 -14.57
CA VAL A 104 5.21 -7.36 -15.37
C VAL A 104 4.88 -7.25 -16.86
N GLN A 105 3.88 -7.98 -17.32
CA GLN A 105 3.45 -7.92 -18.72
C GLN A 105 2.94 -6.53 -19.14
N CYS A 106 2.33 -5.81 -18.19
CA CYS A 106 1.81 -4.45 -18.41
C CYS A 106 2.60 -3.39 -17.61
N HIS A 107 3.23 -3.77 -16.51
CA HIS A 107 3.94 -2.87 -15.60
C HIS A 107 5.47 -3.08 -15.64
N SER A 108 6.04 -3.28 -16.83
CA SER A 108 7.48 -3.51 -17.02
C SER A 108 8.35 -2.38 -16.46
N ASP A 109 7.96 -1.11 -16.66
CA ASP A 109 8.72 0.05 -16.18
C ASP A 109 8.79 0.11 -14.64
N ALA A 110 7.65 -0.23 -13.99
CA ALA A 110 7.63 -0.32 -12.52
C ALA A 110 8.49 -1.47 -12.02
N TYR A 111 8.50 -2.61 -12.73
CA TYR A 111 9.37 -3.74 -12.42
C TYR A 111 10.85 -3.39 -12.58
N ASP A 112 11.25 -2.75 -13.68
CA ASP A 112 12.64 -2.36 -13.91
C ASP A 112 13.14 -1.38 -12.85
N THR A 113 12.31 -0.43 -12.46
CA THR A 113 12.59 0.48 -11.35
C THR A 113 12.71 -0.25 -10.02
N TYR A 114 11.76 -1.17 -9.72
CA TYR A 114 11.78 -1.99 -8.51
C TYR A 114 13.01 -2.90 -8.44
N LYS A 115 13.39 -3.54 -9.53
CA LYS A 115 14.56 -4.43 -9.62
C LYS A 115 15.85 -3.73 -9.20
N ALA A 116 16.00 -2.45 -9.50
CA ALA A 116 17.14 -1.62 -9.12
C ALA A 116 17.11 -1.14 -7.66
N SER A 117 15.97 -1.25 -6.98
CA SER A 117 15.76 -0.82 -5.59
C SER A 117 16.43 -1.75 -4.57
N VAL A 118 16.48 -1.31 -3.29
CA VAL A 118 16.92 -2.19 -2.18
C VAL A 118 15.98 -3.37 -1.99
N HIS A 119 14.67 -3.15 -2.21
CA HIS A 119 13.64 -4.18 -2.08
C HIS A 119 13.81 -5.24 -3.17
N GLY A 120 13.91 -4.82 -4.42
CA GLY A 120 14.10 -5.72 -5.56
C GLY A 120 15.41 -6.51 -5.46
N LYS A 121 16.51 -5.85 -5.15
CA LYS A 121 17.83 -6.51 -4.92
C LYS A 121 17.74 -7.55 -3.81
N ASN A 122 16.99 -7.28 -2.74
CA ASN A 122 16.82 -8.21 -1.64
C ASN A 122 16.06 -9.47 -2.06
N VAL A 123 14.94 -9.30 -2.77
CA VAL A 123 14.12 -10.40 -3.26
C VAL A 123 14.80 -11.16 -4.41
N ILE A 124 15.26 -10.44 -5.43
CA ILE A 124 15.72 -11.05 -6.68
C ILE A 124 17.14 -11.61 -6.54
N ASN A 125 18.06 -10.82 -5.97
CA ASN A 125 19.46 -11.20 -5.93
C ASN A 125 19.79 -12.04 -4.69
N LYS A 126 19.24 -11.65 -3.51
CA LYS A 126 19.50 -12.36 -2.25
C LYS A 126 18.48 -13.47 -1.96
N LYS A 127 17.43 -13.60 -2.78
CA LYS A 127 16.37 -14.59 -2.60
C LYS A 127 15.74 -14.54 -1.21
N SER A 128 15.55 -13.35 -0.67
CA SER A 128 14.99 -13.14 0.65
C SER A 128 13.45 -13.19 0.58
N SER A 129 12.85 -14.07 1.36
CA SER A 129 11.40 -14.26 1.43
C SER A 129 10.67 -13.15 2.19
N ASP A 130 11.38 -12.35 2.96
CA ASP A 130 10.84 -11.21 3.72
C ASP A 130 10.95 -9.86 2.99
N GLY A 131 11.49 -9.86 1.77
CA GLY A 131 11.46 -8.69 0.91
C GLY A 131 10.06 -8.45 0.32
N PRO A 132 9.59 -7.20 0.23
CA PRO A 132 8.27 -6.91 -0.32
C PRO A 132 8.25 -7.12 -1.83
N VAL A 133 7.17 -7.73 -2.31
CA VAL A 133 6.83 -7.84 -3.74
C VAL A 133 5.67 -6.89 -4.08
N CYS A 134 5.24 -6.83 -5.33
CA CYS A 134 4.20 -5.90 -5.79
C CYS A 134 2.97 -5.88 -4.86
N VAL A 135 2.43 -7.06 -4.57
CA VAL A 135 1.22 -7.21 -3.74
C VAL A 135 1.42 -6.87 -2.27
N SER A 136 2.66 -6.86 -1.78
CA SER A 136 2.95 -6.47 -0.39
C SER A 136 2.61 -5.00 -0.12
N CYS A 137 2.74 -4.16 -1.14
CA CYS A 137 2.43 -2.73 -1.08
C CYS A 137 1.06 -2.42 -1.68
N HIS A 138 0.74 -3.00 -2.85
CA HIS A 138 -0.49 -2.69 -3.60
C HIS A 138 -1.71 -3.48 -3.13
N GLY A 139 -1.52 -4.55 -2.36
CA GLY A 139 -2.60 -5.44 -1.92
C GLY A 139 -2.98 -6.48 -2.96
N THR A 140 -4.12 -7.12 -2.76
CA THR A 140 -4.61 -8.20 -3.62
C THR A 140 -4.91 -7.69 -5.03
N PRO A 141 -4.38 -8.32 -6.08
CA PRO A 141 -4.54 -7.87 -7.47
C PRO A 141 -5.99 -7.65 -7.91
N HIS A 142 -6.92 -8.43 -7.38
CA HIS A 142 -8.35 -8.31 -7.69
C HIS A 142 -8.98 -7.01 -7.17
N TYR A 143 -8.39 -6.36 -6.14
CA TYR A 143 -9.03 -5.23 -5.45
C TYR A 143 -8.15 -4.00 -5.37
N ILE A 144 -7.09 -3.90 -6.18
CA ILE A 144 -6.21 -2.72 -6.20
C ILE A 144 -7.03 -1.49 -6.60
N GLN A 145 -6.96 -0.48 -5.76
CA GLN A 145 -7.61 0.81 -6.00
C GLN A 145 -6.63 1.81 -6.61
N PRO A 146 -7.11 2.78 -7.41
CA PRO A 146 -6.28 3.87 -7.91
C PRO A 146 -5.56 4.57 -6.75
N LYS A 147 -4.34 5.04 -6.95
CA LYS A 147 -3.57 5.79 -5.94
C LYS A 147 -4.33 6.98 -5.36
N SER A 148 -5.23 7.58 -6.13
CA SER A 148 -6.09 8.69 -5.69
C SER A 148 -7.21 8.26 -4.74
N SER A 149 -7.61 6.99 -4.74
CA SER A 149 -8.65 6.46 -3.85
C SER A 149 -8.15 6.42 -2.40
N LYS A 150 -9.02 6.79 -1.46
CA LYS A 150 -8.73 6.71 -0.02
C LYS A 150 -8.56 5.26 0.48
N GLU A 151 -9.14 4.31 -0.22
CA GLU A 151 -9.05 2.87 0.08
C GLU A 151 -7.75 2.25 -0.44
N SER A 152 -7.01 2.92 -1.32
CA SER A 152 -5.76 2.41 -1.86
C SER A 152 -4.68 2.29 -0.80
N ALA A 153 -4.06 1.13 -0.70
CA ALA A 153 -2.94 0.89 0.23
C ALA A 153 -1.72 1.80 -0.06
N VAL A 154 -1.60 2.27 -1.31
CA VAL A 154 -0.53 3.18 -1.76
C VAL A 154 -1.02 4.62 -1.91
N ASN A 155 -2.22 4.94 -1.40
CA ASN A 155 -2.65 6.33 -1.26
C ASN A 155 -1.66 7.12 -0.41
N HIS A 156 -1.55 8.41 -0.67
CA HIS A 156 -0.61 9.30 0.01
C HIS A 156 -0.69 9.21 1.55
N PHE A 157 -1.89 9.06 2.10
CA PHE A 157 -2.12 8.97 3.55
C PHE A 157 -1.90 7.55 4.10
N ASN A 158 -2.11 6.51 3.28
CA ASN A 158 -2.03 5.11 3.69
C ASN A 158 -0.64 4.50 3.52
N VAL A 159 0.21 5.09 2.65
CA VAL A 159 1.53 4.55 2.34
C VAL A 159 2.43 4.41 3.57
N VAL A 160 2.24 5.26 4.58
CA VAL A 160 2.99 5.18 5.86
C VAL A 160 2.68 3.86 6.58
N GLN A 161 1.40 3.47 6.63
CA GLN A 161 1.01 2.19 7.21
C GLN A 161 1.52 1.00 6.37
N SER A 162 1.49 1.13 5.05
CA SER A 162 2.01 0.09 4.15
C SER A 162 3.50 -0.15 4.34
N CYS A 163 4.30 0.90 4.53
CA CYS A 163 5.72 0.79 4.89
C CYS A 163 5.88 0.22 6.31
N GLY A 164 5.05 0.68 7.26
CA GLY A 164 5.09 0.29 8.66
C GLY A 164 4.91 -1.20 8.90
N LYS A 165 4.13 -1.90 8.07
CA LYS A 165 3.90 -3.35 8.18
C LYS A 165 5.20 -4.17 8.33
N CYS A 166 6.29 -3.70 7.74
CA CYS A 166 7.60 -4.33 7.86
C CYS A 166 8.59 -3.46 8.65
N HIS A 167 8.53 -2.13 8.48
CA HIS A 167 9.48 -1.22 9.09
C HIS A 167 9.20 -0.90 10.58
N GLU A 168 8.19 -1.49 11.20
CA GLU A 168 7.97 -1.53 12.65
C GLU A 168 8.38 -2.88 13.27
N GLU A 169 8.65 -3.91 12.44
CA GLU A 169 8.94 -5.25 12.91
C GLU A 169 10.37 -5.37 13.46
N LYS A 170 10.49 -5.82 14.70
CA LYS A 170 11.78 -5.96 15.41
C LYS A 170 12.80 -6.80 14.62
N PHE A 171 12.37 -7.95 14.08
CA PHE A 171 13.27 -8.82 13.33
C PHE A 171 13.85 -8.15 12.08
N MET A 172 13.12 -7.22 11.47
CA MET A 172 13.59 -6.46 10.31
C MET A 172 14.70 -5.49 10.68
N HIS A 173 14.56 -4.82 11.83
CA HIS A 173 15.61 -3.93 12.36
C HIS A 173 16.89 -4.71 12.70
N GLU A 174 16.73 -5.88 13.36
CA GLU A 174 17.84 -6.77 13.72
C GLU A 174 18.54 -7.33 12.49
N LYS A 175 17.78 -7.75 11.48
CA LYS A 175 18.33 -8.36 10.26
C LYS A 175 18.99 -7.35 9.33
N TYR A 176 18.34 -6.21 9.07
CA TYR A 176 18.79 -5.25 8.06
C TYR A 176 19.51 -4.04 8.63
N LYS A 177 19.65 -3.96 9.95
CA LYS A 177 20.46 -2.94 10.67
C LYS A 177 20.03 -1.49 10.36
N PHE A 178 18.73 -1.24 10.28
CA PHE A 178 18.21 0.12 10.26
C PHE A 178 17.55 0.47 11.62
N SER A 179 17.25 1.76 11.86
CA SER A 179 16.73 2.21 13.14
C SER A 179 15.37 1.60 13.49
N GLU A 180 15.22 1.06 14.68
CA GLU A 180 13.94 0.58 15.21
C GLU A 180 12.92 1.71 15.44
N HIS A 181 13.38 2.96 15.56
CA HIS A 181 12.53 4.12 15.78
C HIS A 181 12.05 4.82 14.51
N VAL A 182 12.23 4.19 13.33
CA VAL A 182 11.88 4.82 12.03
C VAL A 182 10.45 5.34 12.01
N MET A 183 9.50 4.49 12.37
CA MET A 183 8.07 4.84 12.28
C MET A 183 7.64 5.75 13.41
N GLU A 184 8.10 5.50 14.62
CA GLU A 184 7.86 6.36 15.79
C GLU A 184 8.32 7.78 15.51
N ARG A 185 9.59 7.95 15.11
CA ARG A 185 10.18 9.25 14.81
C ARG A 185 9.49 9.99 13.68
N TYR A 186 9.06 9.25 12.64
CA TYR A 186 8.26 9.87 11.59
C TYR A 186 6.89 10.34 12.13
N LYS A 187 6.16 9.48 12.87
CA LYS A 187 4.84 9.81 13.42
C LYS A 187 4.87 11.02 14.37
N GLU A 188 5.93 11.17 15.16
CA GLU A 188 6.14 12.28 16.09
C GLU A 188 6.62 13.55 15.38
N SER A 189 7.20 13.44 14.18
CA SER A 189 7.67 14.60 13.44
C SER A 189 6.52 15.54 13.05
N PHE A 190 6.86 16.78 12.73
CA PHE A 190 5.89 17.74 12.17
C PHE A 190 5.22 17.19 10.91
N HIS A 191 5.98 16.51 10.04
CA HIS A 191 5.48 15.88 8.83
C HIS A 191 4.44 14.79 9.13
N GLY A 192 4.76 13.86 10.04
CA GLY A 192 3.84 12.79 10.41
C GLY A 192 2.57 13.30 11.09
N ARG A 193 2.70 14.27 11.98
CA ARG A 193 1.53 14.90 12.62
C ARG A 193 0.63 15.63 11.63
N LYS A 194 1.20 16.35 10.68
CA LYS A 194 0.45 17.00 9.58
C LYS A 194 -0.24 15.99 8.69
N LEU A 195 0.45 14.89 8.32
CA LEU A 195 -0.14 13.83 7.52
C LEU A 195 -1.31 13.15 8.25
N LYS A 196 -1.15 12.88 9.55
CA LYS A 196 -2.18 12.26 10.40
C LYS A 196 -3.49 13.05 10.43
N VAL A 197 -3.41 14.38 10.38
CA VAL A 197 -4.61 15.24 10.33
C VAL A 197 -5.11 15.49 8.89
N GLY A 198 -4.61 14.75 7.91
CA GLY A 198 -5.12 14.79 6.54
C GLY A 198 -4.61 15.94 5.68
N HIS A 199 -3.50 16.59 6.05
CA HIS A 199 -2.96 17.70 5.27
C HIS A 199 -2.31 17.21 3.98
N PRO A 200 -2.80 17.58 2.77
CA PRO A 200 -2.37 16.98 1.51
C PRO A 200 -0.93 17.31 1.12
N GLY A 201 -0.39 18.42 1.59
CA GLY A 201 1.01 18.82 1.35
C GLY A 201 2.02 18.21 2.32
N ALA A 202 1.59 17.43 3.33
CA ALA A 202 2.53 16.79 4.24
C ALA A 202 3.22 15.61 3.55
N PRO A 203 4.57 15.48 3.59
CA PRO A 203 5.25 14.38 2.92
C PRO A 203 5.04 13.06 3.65
N SER A 204 4.79 11.99 2.90
CA SER A 204 4.82 10.60 3.36
C SER A 204 6.20 9.98 3.17
N CYS A 205 6.39 8.72 3.55
CA CYS A 205 7.66 8.00 3.35
C CYS A 205 8.12 8.05 1.89
N ALA A 206 7.21 7.79 0.95
CA ALA A 206 7.51 7.79 -0.47
C ALA A 206 7.91 9.18 -1.02
N SER A 207 7.53 10.27 -0.35
CA SER A 207 7.89 11.63 -0.77
C SER A 207 9.39 11.91 -0.66
N CYS A 208 10.07 11.23 0.27
CA CYS A 208 11.51 11.37 0.50
C CYS A 208 12.30 10.19 -0.05
N HIS A 209 11.79 8.97 0.11
CA HIS A 209 12.50 7.75 -0.21
C HIS A 209 12.24 7.19 -1.62
N GLY A 210 11.24 7.72 -2.33
CA GLY A 210 10.71 7.10 -3.54
C GLY A 210 9.74 5.96 -3.22
N ALA A 211 9.24 5.29 -4.25
CA ALA A 211 8.30 4.19 -4.13
C ALA A 211 8.89 2.87 -4.69
N HIS A 212 8.97 2.77 -6.01
CA HIS A 212 9.58 1.59 -6.65
C HIS A 212 11.11 1.65 -6.65
N ASP A 213 11.69 2.83 -6.56
CA ASP A 213 13.14 3.12 -6.65
C ASP A 213 13.82 3.32 -5.29
N VAL A 214 13.23 2.83 -4.22
CA VAL A 214 13.79 3.01 -2.86
C VAL A 214 15.23 2.52 -2.80
N LYS A 215 16.14 3.40 -2.34
CA LYS A 215 17.57 3.13 -2.20
C LYS A 215 18.01 3.28 -0.75
N SER A 216 19.07 2.55 -0.40
CA SER A 216 19.71 2.72 0.91
C SER A 216 20.19 4.16 1.08
N ALA A 217 20.10 4.70 2.30
CA ALA A 217 20.68 6.00 2.62
C ALA A 217 22.20 6.08 2.41
N LYS A 218 22.88 4.91 2.31
CA LYS A 218 24.30 4.80 1.98
C LYS A 218 24.59 4.81 0.47
N ASP A 219 23.57 4.61 -0.36
CA ASP A 219 23.72 4.65 -1.82
C ASP A 219 23.82 6.12 -2.27
N PRO A 220 24.91 6.52 -2.97
CA PRO A 220 25.06 7.90 -3.44
C PRO A 220 23.91 8.38 -4.33
N ALA A 221 23.21 7.48 -5.00
CA ALA A 221 22.04 7.80 -5.83
C ALA A 221 20.71 7.86 -5.04
N SER A 222 20.75 7.63 -3.72
CA SER A 222 19.56 7.75 -2.88
C SER A 222 19.11 9.21 -2.74
N PRO A 223 17.81 9.51 -2.85
CA PRO A 223 17.32 10.88 -2.64
C PRO A 223 17.53 11.39 -1.20
N VAL A 224 17.81 10.50 -0.26
CA VAL A 224 18.06 10.84 1.15
C VAL A 224 19.55 10.71 1.55
N ALA A 225 20.46 10.45 0.60
CA ALA A 225 21.89 10.39 0.85
C ALA A 225 22.56 11.76 0.72
N GLY A 226 23.48 12.10 1.64
CA GLY A 226 24.38 13.26 1.53
C GLY A 226 23.72 14.53 0.94
N ALA A 227 24.31 15.08 -0.11
CA ALA A 227 23.85 16.28 -0.78
C ALA A 227 22.47 16.14 -1.46
N ASN A 228 22.06 14.92 -1.82
CA ASN A 228 20.74 14.68 -2.42
C ASN A 228 19.61 14.94 -1.42
N LYS A 229 19.85 14.74 -0.13
CA LYS A 229 18.87 15.01 0.93
C LYS A 229 18.44 16.49 0.90
N LYS A 230 19.39 17.41 0.70
CA LYS A 230 19.10 18.83 0.54
C LYS A 230 18.17 19.11 -0.64
N LYS A 231 18.46 18.54 -1.82
CA LYS A 231 17.60 18.63 -3.01
C LYS A 231 16.21 18.08 -2.76
N THR A 232 16.12 17.01 -2.00
CA THR A 232 14.82 16.39 -1.63
C THR A 232 14.02 17.31 -0.72
N CYS A 233 14.63 17.92 0.29
CA CYS A 233 13.98 18.89 1.18
C CYS A 233 13.58 20.17 0.41
N ASP A 234 14.44 20.64 -0.51
CA ASP A 234 14.23 21.89 -1.26
C ASP A 234 13.02 21.84 -2.21
N LYS A 235 12.52 20.66 -2.52
CA LYS A 235 11.26 20.53 -3.30
C LYS A 235 10.09 21.27 -2.65
N CYS A 236 10.06 21.27 -1.31
CA CYS A 236 9.00 21.92 -0.53
C CYS A 236 9.55 23.10 0.31
N HIS A 237 10.78 22.98 0.83
CA HIS A 237 11.43 23.97 1.69
C HIS A 237 12.50 24.71 0.91
N LYS A 238 12.09 25.69 0.11
CA LYS A 238 12.99 26.48 -0.74
C LYS A 238 14.11 27.12 0.07
N GLY A 239 15.36 26.92 -0.37
CA GLY A 239 16.54 27.40 0.33
C GLY A 239 16.92 26.59 1.57
N ALA A 240 16.51 25.32 1.67
CA ALA A 240 16.86 24.44 2.78
C ALA A 240 18.38 24.42 3.03
N THR A 241 18.79 24.72 4.26
CA THR A 241 20.20 24.69 4.68
C THR A 241 20.62 23.32 5.15
N ASP A 242 21.94 23.05 5.23
CA ASP A 242 22.44 21.78 5.73
C ASP A 242 22.06 21.53 7.20
N LYS A 243 21.99 22.59 8.02
CA LYS A 243 21.52 22.52 9.41
C LYS A 243 20.06 22.11 9.48
N PHE A 244 19.19 22.67 8.61
CA PHE A 244 17.79 22.31 8.51
C PHE A 244 17.61 20.85 8.11
N VAL A 245 18.35 20.40 7.10
CA VAL A 245 18.30 19.03 6.60
C VAL A 245 18.82 18.02 7.64
N ALA A 246 19.82 18.39 8.44
CA ALA A 246 20.36 17.55 9.50
C ALA A 246 19.37 17.30 10.64
N ALA A 247 18.41 18.20 10.86
CA ALA A 247 17.40 18.06 11.92
C ALA A 247 16.40 16.91 11.66
N ILE A 248 16.20 16.52 10.38
CA ILE A 248 15.28 15.45 10.04
C ILE A 248 16.02 14.11 10.00
N THR A 249 15.85 13.33 11.04
CA THR A 249 16.43 11.99 11.18
C THR A 249 15.43 11.03 11.78
N HIS A 250 15.64 9.73 11.54
CA HIS A 250 14.89 8.66 12.22
C HIS A 250 15.67 8.09 13.41
N LYS A 251 16.67 8.82 13.90
CA LYS A 251 17.41 8.43 15.11
C LYS A 251 16.56 8.75 16.35
N PRO A 252 16.71 7.97 17.43
CA PRO A 252 16.06 8.31 18.69
C PRO A 252 16.43 9.72 19.15
N LEU A 253 15.54 10.35 19.90
CA LEU A 253 15.85 11.63 20.55
C LEU A 253 16.98 11.43 21.54
N HIS A 254 17.85 12.43 21.64
CA HIS A 254 18.82 12.47 22.71
C HIS A 254 18.10 12.47 24.07
N PRO A 255 18.53 11.68 25.07
CA PRO A 255 17.83 11.60 26.37
C PRO A 255 17.53 12.96 27.01
N ILE A 256 18.44 13.92 26.88
CA ILE A 256 18.24 15.30 27.39
C ILE A 256 17.03 15.96 26.69
N ALA A 257 16.89 15.81 25.37
CA ALA A 257 15.79 16.40 24.62
C ALA A 257 14.44 15.78 25.05
N HIS A 258 14.41 14.47 25.26
CA HIS A 258 13.22 13.79 25.79
C HIS A 258 12.86 14.25 27.21
N PHE A 259 13.85 14.39 28.08
CA PHE A 259 13.64 14.91 29.44
C PHE A 259 13.12 16.35 29.43
N THR A 260 13.69 17.23 28.62
CA THR A 260 13.22 18.63 28.52
C THR A 260 11.81 18.74 27.96
N GLU A 261 11.44 17.89 26.99
CA GLU A 261 10.08 17.83 26.47
C GLU A 261 9.08 17.41 27.57
N LEU A 262 9.39 16.35 28.31
CA LEU A 262 8.57 15.88 29.41
C LEU A 262 8.42 16.94 30.51
N ALA A 263 9.51 17.61 30.90
CA ALA A 263 9.51 18.68 31.88
C ALA A 263 8.62 19.86 31.44
N LEU A 264 8.67 20.22 30.16
CA LEU A 264 7.82 21.28 29.61
C LEU A 264 6.33 20.86 29.60
N ILE A 265 6.01 19.63 29.28
CA ILE A 265 4.64 19.10 29.32
C ILE A 265 4.09 19.17 30.74
N VAL A 266 4.87 18.69 31.75
CA VAL A 266 4.49 18.71 33.15
C VAL A 266 4.27 20.15 33.63
N LEU A 267 5.17 21.07 33.28
CA LEU A 267 5.04 22.50 33.63
C LEU A 267 3.76 23.09 33.02
N THR A 268 3.51 22.84 31.73
CA THR A 268 2.33 23.39 31.04
C THR A 268 1.03 22.85 31.64
N LEU A 269 0.97 21.55 31.94
CA LEU A 269 -0.18 20.94 32.60
C LEU A 269 -0.39 21.49 34.03
N SER A 270 0.71 21.69 34.78
CA SER A 270 0.62 22.30 36.15
C SER A 270 0.02 23.68 36.12
N VAL A 271 0.49 24.52 35.20
CA VAL A 271 -0.05 25.89 35.03
C VAL A 271 -1.52 25.83 34.60
N PHE A 272 -1.89 24.93 33.70
CA PHE A 272 -3.28 24.79 33.28
C PHE A 272 -4.18 24.35 34.44
N VAL A 273 -3.77 23.35 35.23
CA VAL A 273 -4.52 22.90 36.42
C VAL A 273 -4.65 24.04 37.44
N PHE A 274 -3.56 24.80 37.68
CA PHE A 274 -3.59 25.96 38.57
C PHE A 274 -4.63 27.01 38.15
N ILE A 275 -4.66 27.34 36.84
CA ILE A 275 -5.66 28.28 36.30
C ILE A 275 -7.08 27.74 36.48
N CYS A 276 -7.32 26.47 36.20
CA CYS A 276 -8.63 25.84 36.34
C CYS A 276 -9.10 25.86 37.79
N VAL A 277 -8.21 25.57 38.76
CA VAL A 277 -8.51 25.61 40.20
C VAL A 277 -8.82 27.06 40.60
N HIS A 278 -8.03 28.03 40.18
CA HIS A 278 -8.25 29.45 40.50
C HIS A 278 -9.62 29.94 40.01
N VAL A 279 -9.93 29.66 38.72
CA VAL A 279 -11.25 30.03 38.14
C VAL A 279 -12.40 29.35 38.89
N LEU A 280 -12.23 28.07 39.27
CA LEU A 280 -13.25 27.34 40.04
C LEU A 280 -13.48 28.00 41.43
N LEU A 281 -12.41 28.37 42.12
CA LEU A 281 -12.50 29.06 43.42
C LEU A 281 -13.18 30.41 43.28
N ASP A 282 -12.89 31.20 42.25
CA ASP A 282 -13.56 32.46 41.97
C ASP A 282 -15.05 32.27 41.71
N ILE A 283 -15.43 31.27 40.94
CA ILE A 283 -16.85 30.96 40.70
C ILE A 283 -17.55 30.57 42.00
N ILE A 284 -16.90 29.74 42.84
CA ILE A 284 -17.45 29.35 44.15
C ILE A 284 -17.62 30.57 45.07
N ALA A 285 -16.64 31.48 45.09
CA ALA A 285 -16.70 32.73 45.89
C ALA A 285 -17.86 33.60 45.43
N ASP A 286 -18.02 33.80 44.13
CA ASP A 286 -19.11 34.56 43.51
C ASP A 286 -20.50 33.98 43.86
N ILE A 287 -20.64 32.66 43.73
CA ILE A 287 -21.90 31.97 44.07
C ILE A 287 -22.21 32.16 45.57
N ARG A 288 -21.19 31.96 46.41
CA ARG A 288 -21.32 32.15 47.86
C ARG A 288 -21.77 33.58 48.20
N GLU A 289 -21.13 34.60 47.66
CA GLU A 289 -21.50 35.99 47.88
C GLU A 289 -22.94 36.26 47.47
N ARG A 290 -23.37 35.82 46.30
CA ARG A 290 -24.77 35.99 45.82
C ARG A 290 -25.79 35.28 46.71
N LEU A 291 -25.48 34.09 47.24
CA LEU A 291 -26.37 33.35 48.13
C LEU A 291 -26.49 34.03 49.50
N PHE A 292 -25.40 34.57 50.07
CA PHE A 292 -25.46 35.26 51.36
C PHE A 292 -26.07 36.66 51.26
N ARG A 293 -25.84 37.37 50.14
CA ARG A 293 -26.46 38.69 49.89
C ARG A 293 -28.00 38.59 49.77
N LYS A 294 -28.50 37.49 49.22
CA LYS A 294 -29.95 37.20 49.14
C LYS A 294 -30.58 36.90 50.49
N LYS A 295 -29.82 36.42 51.50
CA LYS A 295 -30.33 36.16 52.85
C LYS A 295 -30.31 37.38 53.78
N GLY A 296 -29.53 38.43 53.45
CA GLY A 296 -29.45 39.63 54.27
C GLY A 296 -30.42 40.76 53.88
N GLY A 297 -31.19 40.63 52.80
CA GLY A 297 -32.12 41.68 52.32
C GLY A 297 -33.60 41.50 52.71
N GLY A 298 -33.87 40.80 53.82
CA GLY A 298 -35.24 40.51 54.26
C GLY A 298 -35.64 41.12 55.60
N HIS A 299 -35.16 42.33 55.89
CA HIS A 299 -35.61 43.16 57.05
C HIS A 299 -35.57 44.64 56.65
N GLU A 300 -36.61 45.07 55.96
CA GLU A 300 -37.16 46.43 56.03
C GLU A 300 -38.67 46.36 55.76
#